data_a53de0ffbfd37cf0e7e8203322b1ad9a
#
_entry.id   a53de0ffbfd37cf0e7e8203322b1ad9a
#
_cell.length_a   1.000
_cell.length_b   1.000
_cell.length_c   1.000
_cell.angle_alpha   90.00
_cell.angle_beta   90.00
_cell.angle_gamma   90.00
#
_symmetry.space_group_name_H-M   'P 1'
#
loop_
_entity.id
_entity.type
_entity.pdbx_description
1 polymer ?
#
loop_
_entity_poly.entity_id
_entity_poly.type
_entity_poly.pdbx_seq_one_letter_code
_entity_poly.pdbx_strand_id
1 'polypeptide(L)'
;VRRTLPLKCNQVLLDESFIRQGQIKKLCGKRRFTLAHECAHQILYQMESDEVKQRCNRQYSARTAYSLRDLKTHEDWNEWQANVLGAAILMPQKEIDLAAWYFIPEKKLTSYGGYFTYRDRLSLRAICAQLGVSQSAAVIRLRQLGYLEDRPYSEFDDPTEVWA
;
A
#
# COMPACT_ATOMS: atom_id res chain seq x y z
N VAL A 1 -15.97 1.97 -25.52
CA VAL A 1 -16.27 3.40 -25.23
C VAL A 1 -16.17 3.56 -23.71
N ARG A 2 -15.09 4.17 -23.18
CA ARG A 2 -14.97 4.52 -21.76
C ARG A 2 -15.93 5.68 -21.49
N ARG A 3 -16.99 5.43 -20.74
CA ARG A 3 -17.85 6.51 -20.26
C ARG A 3 -17.14 7.20 -19.10
N THR A 4 -16.78 8.46 -19.30
CA THR A 4 -16.34 9.36 -18.24
C THR A 4 -17.57 9.82 -17.46
N LEU A 5 -17.66 9.42 -16.20
CA LEU A 5 -18.69 9.95 -15.30
C LEU A 5 -18.13 11.21 -14.63
N PRO A 6 -18.83 12.35 -14.72
CA PRO A 6 -18.43 13.54 -13.98
C PRO A 6 -18.60 13.25 -12.48
N LEU A 7 -17.46 13.27 -11.74
CA LEU A 7 -17.47 13.16 -10.28
C LEU A 7 -17.71 14.56 -9.68
N LYS A 8 -18.57 14.63 -8.67
CA LYS A 8 -18.67 15.80 -7.80
C LYS A 8 -17.49 15.79 -6.82
N CYS A 9 -17.11 16.96 -6.30
CA CYS A 9 -16.15 17.05 -5.21
C CYS A 9 -16.54 16.08 -4.08
N ASN A 10 -15.53 15.44 -3.49
CA ASN A 10 -15.71 14.49 -2.39
C ASN A 10 -16.45 13.18 -2.72
N GLN A 11 -16.46 12.77 -3.98
CA GLN A 11 -16.98 11.48 -4.40
C GLN A 11 -15.83 10.55 -4.82
N VAL A 12 -15.86 9.32 -4.33
CA VAL A 12 -14.99 8.23 -4.75
C VAL A 12 -15.84 7.16 -5.41
N LEU A 13 -15.50 6.79 -6.65
CA LEU A 13 -16.14 5.68 -7.35
C LEU A 13 -15.31 4.41 -7.18
N LEU A 14 -15.94 3.38 -6.66
CA LEU A 14 -15.37 2.04 -6.61
C LEU A 14 -15.94 1.18 -7.74
N ASP A 15 -15.07 0.40 -8.36
CA ASP A 15 -15.49 -0.62 -9.31
C ASP A 15 -16.38 -1.67 -8.62
N GLU A 16 -17.43 -2.10 -9.31
CA GLU A 16 -18.39 -3.07 -8.78
C GLU A 16 -17.75 -4.39 -8.34
N SER A 17 -16.62 -4.77 -8.94
CA SER A 17 -15.87 -5.96 -8.55
C SER A 17 -15.43 -5.97 -7.09
N PHE A 18 -15.30 -4.79 -6.45
CA PHE A 18 -14.94 -4.68 -5.04
C PHE A 18 -16.10 -5.01 -4.08
N ILE A 19 -17.35 -4.99 -4.57
CA ILE A 19 -18.56 -5.17 -3.73
C ILE A 19 -19.31 -6.46 -4.05
N ARG A 20 -18.90 -7.24 -5.08
CA ARG A 20 -19.54 -8.52 -5.42
C ARG A 20 -19.47 -9.49 -4.25
N GLN A 21 -20.59 -10.17 -3.99
CA GLN A 21 -20.67 -11.22 -2.97
C GLN A 21 -19.60 -12.29 -3.21
N GLY A 22 -18.96 -12.75 -2.14
CA GLY A 22 -17.83 -13.70 -2.17
C GLY A 22 -16.46 -13.06 -2.35
N GLN A 23 -16.36 -11.84 -2.87
CA GLN A 23 -15.09 -11.10 -2.99
C GLN A 23 -14.83 -10.15 -1.82
N ILE A 24 -15.85 -9.82 -1.02
CA ILE A 24 -15.79 -8.79 0.03
C ILE A 24 -14.67 -9.08 1.03
N LYS A 25 -14.53 -10.31 1.52
CA LYS A 25 -13.47 -10.70 2.47
C LYS A 25 -12.11 -10.75 1.78
N LYS A 26 -12.05 -11.35 0.58
CA LYS A 26 -10.81 -11.58 -0.17
C LYS A 26 -10.15 -10.28 -0.64
N LEU A 27 -10.95 -9.26 -0.99
CA LEU A 27 -10.48 -7.97 -1.49
C LEU A 27 -10.50 -6.86 -0.43
N CYS A 28 -10.76 -7.19 0.84
CA CYS A 28 -10.91 -6.19 1.90
C CYS A 28 -9.70 -5.25 1.99
N GLY A 29 -8.50 -5.78 2.08
CA GLY A 29 -7.27 -4.98 2.16
C GLY A 29 -7.05 -4.12 0.91
N LYS A 30 -7.35 -4.66 -0.29
CA LYS A 30 -7.24 -3.91 -1.54
C LYS A 30 -8.24 -2.77 -1.59
N ARG A 31 -9.50 -3.03 -1.23
CA ARG A 31 -10.56 -2.00 -1.19
C ARG A 31 -10.22 -0.88 -0.22
N ARG A 32 -9.76 -1.23 0.99
CA ARG A 32 -9.34 -0.22 1.99
C ARG A 32 -8.20 0.63 1.45
N PHE A 33 -7.21 0.01 0.82
CA PHE A 33 -6.10 0.76 0.24
C PHE A 33 -6.56 1.67 -0.90
N THR A 34 -7.41 1.19 -1.80
CA THR A 34 -7.98 2.04 -2.87
C THR A 34 -8.72 3.25 -2.28
N LEU A 35 -9.57 3.03 -1.26
CA LEU A 35 -10.28 4.13 -0.61
C LEU A 35 -9.31 5.14 0.04
N ALA A 36 -8.30 4.66 0.77
CA ALA A 36 -7.32 5.53 1.40
C ALA A 36 -6.49 6.32 0.37
N HIS A 37 -6.14 5.69 -0.75
CA HIS A 37 -5.45 6.31 -1.87
C HIS A 37 -6.29 7.44 -2.49
N GLU A 38 -7.57 7.20 -2.78
CA GLU A 38 -8.47 8.23 -3.30
C GLU A 38 -8.71 9.37 -2.29
N CYS A 39 -8.82 9.03 -1.00
CA CYS A 39 -8.87 10.05 0.06
C CYS A 39 -7.57 10.88 0.11
N ALA A 40 -6.42 10.25 -0.09
CA ALA A 40 -5.14 10.95 -0.15
C ALA A 40 -5.09 11.94 -1.32
N HIS A 41 -5.58 11.57 -2.50
CA HIS A 41 -5.74 12.52 -3.61
C HIS A 41 -6.62 13.71 -3.24
N GLN A 42 -7.73 13.49 -2.54
CA GLN A 42 -8.60 14.58 -2.10
C GLN A 42 -7.90 15.52 -1.10
N ILE A 43 -7.10 14.96 -0.18
CA ILE A 43 -6.32 15.75 0.78
C ILE A 43 -5.25 16.57 0.06
N LEU A 44 -4.46 15.93 -0.81
CA LEU A 44 -3.41 16.59 -1.58
C LEU A 44 -3.97 17.66 -2.50
N TYR A 45 -5.10 17.40 -3.14
CA TYR A 45 -5.79 18.39 -3.99
C TYR A 45 -6.16 19.66 -3.23
N GLN A 46 -6.54 19.58 -1.94
CA GLN A 46 -6.84 20.77 -1.15
C GLN A 46 -5.60 21.67 -0.93
N MET A 47 -4.41 21.06 -0.97
CA MET A 47 -3.13 21.74 -0.76
C MET A 47 -2.58 22.36 -2.06
N GLU A 48 -3.13 22.02 -3.22
CA GLU A 48 -2.71 22.54 -4.51
C GLU A 48 -3.14 23.99 -4.73
N SER A 49 -2.39 24.71 -5.58
CA SER A 49 -2.78 26.05 -6.02
C SER A 49 -4.03 26.01 -6.90
N ASP A 50 -4.75 27.11 -6.98
CA ASP A 50 -5.99 27.20 -7.79
C ASP A 50 -5.71 26.96 -9.28
N GLU A 51 -4.54 27.30 -9.76
CA GLU A 51 -4.11 27.05 -11.15
C GLU A 51 -3.97 25.54 -11.44
N VAL A 52 -3.43 24.79 -10.47
CA VAL A 52 -3.28 23.34 -10.57
C VAL A 52 -4.64 22.66 -10.42
N LYS A 53 -5.48 23.13 -9.50
CA LYS A 53 -6.84 22.61 -9.30
C LYS A 53 -7.68 22.66 -10.59
N GLN A 54 -7.54 23.71 -11.39
CA GLN A 54 -8.24 23.83 -12.68
C GLN A 54 -7.78 22.80 -13.72
N ARG A 55 -6.52 22.33 -13.64
CA ARG A 55 -5.94 21.31 -14.55
C ARG A 55 -6.27 19.88 -14.16
N CYS A 56 -6.56 19.62 -12.88
CA CYS A 56 -6.73 18.27 -12.31
C CYS A 56 -8.07 17.59 -12.61
N ASN A 57 -8.90 18.12 -13.52
CA ASN A 57 -10.12 17.44 -13.97
C ASN A 57 -9.85 16.25 -14.92
N ARG A 58 -8.63 15.73 -14.98
CA ARG A 58 -8.25 14.59 -15.81
C ARG A 58 -8.31 13.30 -15.03
N GLN A 59 -8.79 12.24 -15.68
CA GLN A 59 -8.86 10.90 -15.15
C GLN A 59 -7.46 10.40 -14.78
N TYR A 60 -7.26 10.08 -13.51
CA TYR A 60 -6.10 9.32 -13.06
C TYR A 60 -6.33 7.84 -13.37
N SER A 61 -5.44 7.24 -14.15
CA SER A 61 -5.41 5.79 -14.29
C SER A 61 -4.50 5.24 -13.20
N ALA A 62 -5.10 4.87 -12.09
CA ALA A 62 -4.40 4.19 -11.01
C ALA A 62 -3.79 2.88 -11.50
N ARG A 63 -2.52 2.61 -11.21
CA ARG A 63 -1.98 1.23 -11.00
C ARG A 63 -0.58 0.95 -11.51
N THR A 64 0.28 1.93 -11.49
CA THR A 64 1.70 1.61 -11.66
C THR A 64 2.40 1.84 -10.33
N ALA A 65 3.12 0.83 -9.83
CA ALA A 65 4.01 1.03 -8.69
C ALA A 65 5.22 1.83 -9.19
N TYR A 66 5.22 3.13 -8.92
CA TYR A 66 6.33 4.00 -9.32
C TYR A 66 7.50 3.85 -8.34
N SER A 67 8.69 3.62 -8.86
CA SER A 67 9.91 3.92 -8.13
C SER A 67 10.23 5.42 -8.25
N LEU A 68 10.95 5.98 -7.28
CA LEU A 68 11.36 7.40 -7.35
C LEU A 68 12.17 7.73 -8.63
N ARG A 69 12.78 6.73 -9.27
CA ARG A 69 13.54 6.88 -10.51
C ARG A 69 12.66 7.02 -11.75
N ASP A 70 11.39 6.58 -11.64
CA ASP A 70 10.44 6.56 -12.75
C ASP A 70 9.53 7.80 -12.76
N LEU A 71 9.62 8.66 -11.72
CA LEU A 71 8.81 9.87 -11.59
C LEU A 71 9.32 10.96 -12.55
N LYS A 72 8.63 11.13 -13.66
CA LYS A 72 8.99 12.08 -14.72
C LYS A 72 7.98 13.22 -14.88
N THR A 73 6.76 13.00 -14.48
CA THR A 73 5.66 13.95 -14.63
C THR A 73 5.11 14.39 -13.29
N HIS A 74 4.40 15.51 -13.26
CA HIS A 74 3.68 15.96 -12.07
C HIS A 74 2.60 14.95 -11.65
N GLU A 75 2.00 14.26 -12.61
CA GLU A 75 1.00 13.20 -12.37
C GLU A 75 1.63 12.00 -11.68
N ASP A 76 2.84 11.58 -12.09
CA ASP A 76 3.56 10.49 -11.42
C ASP A 76 3.86 10.84 -9.94
N TRP A 77 4.25 12.09 -9.67
CA TRP A 77 4.48 12.57 -8.30
C TRP A 77 3.21 12.57 -7.47
N ASN A 78 2.08 13.02 -8.02
CA ASN A 78 0.80 13.01 -7.34
C ASN A 78 0.34 11.59 -7.00
N GLU A 79 0.49 10.65 -7.93
CA GLU A 79 0.20 9.22 -7.70
C GLU A 79 1.10 8.63 -6.61
N TRP A 80 2.39 8.93 -6.65
CA TRP A 80 3.33 8.48 -5.64
C TRP A 80 2.98 9.05 -4.25
N GLN A 81 2.70 10.34 -4.15
CA GLN A 81 2.30 11.00 -2.91
C GLN A 81 0.99 10.41 -2.36
N ALA A 82 0.01 10.16 -3.22
CA ALA A 82 -1.26 9.55 -2.84
C ALA A 82 -1.06 8.12 -2.32
N ASN A 83 -0.17 7.34 -2.92
CA ASN A 83 0.20 6.01 -2.44
C ASN A 83 0.87 6.07 -1.05
N VAL A 84 1.80 7.00 -0.85
CA VAL A 84 2.51 7.18 0.42
C VAL A 84 1.55 7.64 1.52
N LEU A 85 0.73 8.65 1.24
CA LEU A 85 -0.24 9.18 2.20
C LEU A 85 -1.35 8.16 2.50
N GLY A 86 -1.88 7.48 1.49
CA GLY A 86 -2.87 6.41 1.65
C GLY A 86 -2.34 5.26 2.52
N ALA A 87 -1.07 4.87 2.32
CA ALA A 87 -0.41 3.90 3.18
C ALA A 87 -0.27 4.41 4.63
N ALA A 88 0.08 5.68 4.81
CA ALA A 88 0.21 6.28 6.14
C ALA A 88 -1.14 6.40 6.87
N ILE A 89 -2.23 6.67 6.16
CA ILE A 89 -3.59 6.70 6.71
C ILE A 89 -4.00 5.31 7.22
N LEU A 90 -3.73 4.25 6.45
CA LEU A 90 -4.10 2.89 6.84
C LEU A 90 -3.16 2.26 7.86
N MET A 91 -1.90 2.66 7.82
CA MET A 91 -0.82 2.11 8.63
C MET A 91 -0.04 3.26 9.28
N PRO A 92 -0.65 3.99 10.24
CA PRO A 92 0.04 5.03 10.98
C PRO A 92 1.30 4.47 11.66
N GLN A 93 2.34 5.27 11.78
CA GLN A 93 3.61 4.79 12.35
C GLN A 93 3.42 4.18 13.73
N LYS A 94 2.67 4.82 14.62
CA LYS A 94 2.41 4.31 15.99
C LYS A 94 1.78 2.93 15.99
N GLU A 95 0.86 2.64 15.07
CA GLU A 95 0.23 1.33 14.93
C GLU A 95 1.22 0.28 14.40
N ILE A 96 2.09 0.67 13.47
CA ILE A 96 3.18 -0.19 13.00
C ILE A 96 4.20 -0.44 14.11
N ASP A 97 4.60 0.58 14.87
CA ASP A 97 5.55 0.45 15.98
C ASP A 97 5.02 -0.55 17.02
N LEU A 98 3.73 -0.46 17.37
CA LEU A 98 3.07 -1.39 18.28
C LEU A 98 2.99 -2.80 17.70
N ALA A 99 2.59 -2.95 16.45
CA ALA A 99 2.51 -4.24 15.79
C ALA A 99 3.90 -4.88 15.64
N ALA A 100 4.91 -4.09 15.29
CA ALA A 100 6.29 -4.55 15.18
C ALA A 100 6.83 -5.02 16.55
N TRP A 101 6.59 -4.26 17.59
CA TRP A 101 6.98 -4.65 18.96
C TRP A 101 6.38 -6.00 19.36
N TYR A 102 5.14 -6.26 18.97
CA TYR A 102 4.43 -7.48 19.34
C TYR A 102 4.78 -8.69 18.46
N PHE A 103 4.89 -8.49 17.14
CA PHE A 103 5.01 -9.58 16.17
C PHE A 103 6.41 -9.75 15.57
N ILE A 104 7.33 -8.78 15.76
CA ILE A 104 8.70 -8.84 15.21
C ILE A 104 9.71 -8.89 16.38
N PRO A 105 9.95 -10.07 16.96
CA PRO A 105 10.80 -10.18 18.15
C PRO A 105 12.26 -9.79 17.88
N GLU A 106 12.73 -9.93 16.66
CA GLU A 106 14.09 -9.57 16.23
C GLU A 106 14.22 -8.14 15.72
N LYS A 107 13.18 -7.32 15.93
CA LYS A 107 13.09 -5.91 15.54
C LYS A 107 13.04 -5.64 14.02
N LYS A 108 13.35 -6.61 13.17
CA LYS A 108 13.25 -6.49 11.71
C LYS A 108 12.83 -7.81 11.09
N LEU A 109 12.06 -7.72 10.00
CA LEU A 109 11.83 -8.83 9.08
C LEU A 109 12.88 -8.79 7.99
N THR A 110 13.23 -9.94 7.43
CA THR A 110 14.16 -10.02 6.29
C THR A 110 13.45 -10.54 5.05
N SER A 111 13.59 -9.79 3.96
CA SER A 111 13.10 -10.18 2.63
C SER A 111 14.28 -10.59 1.75
N TYR A 112 14.30 -11.82 1.30
CA TYR A 112 15.32 -12.37 0.40
C TYR A 112 14.82 -12.35 -1.05
N GLY A 113 14.99 -11.24 -1.73
CA GLY A 113 14.46 -11.10 -3.08
C GLY A 113 12.92 -11.23 -3.17
N GLY A 114 12.19 -10.90 -2.10
CA GLY A 114 10.75 -11.04 -1.98
C GLY A 114 10.27 -12.31 -1.27
N TYR A 115 11.17 -13.22 -0.94
CA TYR A 115 10.89 -14.41 -0.13
C TYR A 115 11.12 -14.11 1.36
N PHE A 116 10.41 -14.81 2.21
CA PHE A 116 10.48 -14.66 3.66
C PHE A 116 10.66 -16.03 4.30
N THR A 117 11.43 -16.11 5.37
CA THR A 117 11.47 -17.30 6.23
C THR A 117 10.05 -17.61 6.74
N TYR A 118 9.82 -18.85 7.16
CA TYR A 118 8.52 -19.25 7.72
C TYR A 118 8.10 -18.33 8.87
N ARG A 119 9.04 -18.00 9.76
CA ARG A 119 8.82 -17.14 10.93
C ARG A 119 8.44 -15.72 10.51
N ASP A 120 9.19 -15.10 9.61
CA ASP A 120 8.93 -13.75 9.12
C ASP A 120 7.59 -13.68 8.39
N ARG A 121 7.25 -14.73 7.65
CA ARG A 121 5.96 -14.86 6.96
C ARG A 121 4.78 -14.93 7.93
N LEU A 122 4.93 -15.62 9.07
CA LEU A 122 3.90 -15.63 10.12
C LEU A 122 3.74 -14.25 10.77
N SER A 123 4.84 -13.58 11.11
CA SER A 123 4.83 -12.22 11.67
C SER A 123 4.18 -11.24 10.70
N LEU A 124 4.54 -11.29 9.43
CA LEU A 124 3.94 -10.45 8.39
C LEU A 124 2.44 -10.70 8.22
N ARG A 125 2.00 -11.96 8.25
CA ARG A 125 0.57 -12.31 8.20
C ARG A 125 -0.19 -11.78 9.42
N ALA A 126 0.38 -11.87 10.61
CA ALA A 126 -0.23 -11.36 11.83
C ALA A 126 -0.41 -9.83 11.77
N ILE A 127 0.61 -9.10 11.33
CA ILE A 127 0.54 -7.65 11.11
C ILE A 127 -0.53 -7.30 10.07
N CYS A 128 -0.57 -8.01 8.94
CA CYS A 128 -1.58 -7.81 7.89
C CYS A 128 -3.00 -8.04 8.42
N ALA A 129 -3.19 -9.08 9.22
CA ALA A 129 -4.50 -9.41 9.80
C ALA A 129 -4.95 -8.33 10.80
N GLN A 130 -4.05 -7.88 11.68
CA GLN A 130 -4.34 -6.85 12.67
C GLN A 130 -4.72 -5.51 12.02
N LEU A 131 -3.95 -5.08 11.02
CA LEU A 131 -4.15 -3.79 10.35
C LEU A 131 -5.20 -3.87 9.22
N GLY A 132 -5.62 -5.06 8.83
CA GLY A 132 -6.58 -5.28 7.74
C GLY A 132 -6.07 -4.79 6.39
N VAL A 133 -4.78 -5.02 6.09
CA VAL A 133 -4.10 -4.59 4.87
C VAL A 133 -3.59 -5.78 4.06
N SER A 134 -3.25 -5.56 2.80
CA SER A 134 -2.61 -6.59 1.98
C SER A 134 -1.13 -6.75 2.37
N GLN A 135 -0.59 -7.94 2.13
CA GLN A 135 0.83 -8.22 2.37
C GLN A 135 1.74 -7.25 1.61
N SER A 136 1.43 -6.97 0.35
CA SER A 136 2.23 -6.03 -0.46
C SER A 136 2.25 -4.62 0.14
N ALA A 137 1.11 -4.11 0.62
CA ALA A 137 1.05 -2.81 1.27
C ALA A 137 1.84 -2.79 2.59
N ALA A 138 1.72 -3.84 3.41
CA ALA A 138 2.48 -3.99 4.66
C ALA A 138 3.99 -4.05 4.41
N VAL A 139 4.45 -4.83 3.43
CA VAL A 139 5.88 -4.94 3.06
C VAL A 139 6.46 -3.58 2.68
N ILE A 140 5.76 -2.82 1.82
CA ILE A 140 6.20 -1.48 1.42
C ILE A 140 6.30 -0.56 2.65
N ARG A 141 5.28 -0.58 3.51
CA ARG A 141 5.22 0.30 4.67
C ARG A 141 6.27 -0.06 5.74
N LEU A 142 6.45 -1.35 6.03
CA LEU A 142 7.46 -1.83 6.97
C LEU A 142 8.88 -1.48 6.48
N ARG A 143 9.13 -1.59 5.16
CA ARG A 143 10.40 -1.16 4.56
C ARG A 143 10.62 0.33 4.73
N GLN A 144 9.62 1.17 4.46
CA GLN A 144 9.70 2.62 4.63
C GLN A 144 10.02 3.04 6.08
N LEU A 145 9.49 2.30 7.04
CA LEU A 145 9.68 2.58 8.48
C LEU A 145 10.91 1.87 9.09
N GLY A 146 11.67 1.11 8.27
CA GLY A 146 12.89 0.45 8.73
C GLY A 146 12.69 -0.86 9.49
N TYR A 147 11.47 -1.42 9.47
CA TYR A 147 11.14 -2.72 10.07
C TYR A 147 11.35 -3.90 9.12
N LEU A 148 11.78 -3.67 7.89
CA LEU A 148 12.10 -4.69 6.92
C LEU A 148 13.42 -4.34 6.21
N GLU A 149 14.31 -5.32 6.12
CA GLU A 149 15.53 -5.24 5.32
C GLU A 149 15.44 -6.17 4.11
N ASP A 150 16.10 -5.79 3.03
CA ASP A 150 16.20 -6.61 1.82
C ASP A 150 17.59 -7.22 1.74
N ARG A 151 17.64 -8.54 1.49
CA ARG A 151 18.85 -9.31 1.21
C ARG A 151 18.76 -10.03 -0.12
N PRO A 152 19.88 -10.38 -0.75
CA PRO A 152 19.89 -11.21 -1.95
C PRO A 152 19.26 -12.58 -1.68
N TYR A 153 18.58 -13.14 -2.68
CA TYR A 153 18.02 -14.49 -2.56
C TYR A 153 19.09 -15.58 -2.30
N SER A 154 20.31 -15.35 -2.76
CA SER A 154 21.43 -16.24 -2.50
C SER A 154 21.78 -16.44 -1.01
N GLU A 155 21.31 -15.54 -0.14
CA GLU A 155 21.48 -15.62 1.31
C GLU A 155 20.25 -16.26 2.01
N PHE A 156 19.25 -16.70 1.22
CA PHE A 156 18.07 -17.34 1.79
C PHE A 156 18.44 -18.71 2.38
N ASP A 157 18.22 -18.84 3.67
CA ASP A 157 18.37 -20.09 4.41
C ASP A 157 17.19 -20.19 5.38
N ASP A 158 16.24 -21.06 5.08
CA ASP A 158 15.13 -21.36 5.98
C ASP A 158 15.22 -22.82 6.45
N PRO A 159 15.78 -23.05 7.64
CA PRO A 159 15.95 -24.39 8.16
C PRO A 159 14.62 -25.14 8.37
N THR A 160 13.48 -24.42 8.35
CA THR A 160 12.16 -25.04 8.49
C THR A 160 11.64 -25.62 7.16
N GLU A 161 12.15 -25.17 6.01
CA GLU A 161 11.76 -25.72 4.70
C GLU A 161 12.44 -27.05 4.35
N VAL A 162 13.48 -27.44 5.09
CA VAL A 162 14.20 -28.71 4.88
C VAL A 162 13.38 -29.93 5.32
N TRP A 163 12.27 -29.73 6.04
CA TRP A 163 11.46 -30.80 6.63
C TRP A 163 10.00 -30.83 6.13
N ALA A 164 9.72 -30.16 5.01
CA ALA A 164 8.37 -30.14 4.41
C ALA A 164 8.25 -31.10 3.22
#